data_6e59c9f033b4fa2378fec010c807189f
#
_entry.id   6e59c9f033b4fa2378fec010c807189f
#
_cell.length_a   1.000
_cell.length_b   1.000
_cell.length_c   1.000
_cell.angle_alpha   90.00
_cell.angle_beta   90.00
_cell.angle_gamma   90.00
#
_symmetry.space_group_name_H-M   'P 1'
#
loop_
_entity.id
_entity.type
_entity.pdbx_description
1 polymer ?
#
loop_
_entity_poly.entity_id
_entity_poly.type
_entity_poly.pdbx_seq_one_letter_code
_entity_poly.pdbx_strand_id
1 'polypeptide(L)'
;MPQPSTSDPAENRSGRSGPRSGHRPVSPPASRPVHRLVPSPAGRVHLVEQGSGPLVLLVHGFPESWYSWRRQLPALAAAGFRAVAVDVRGYGRSSRPDAVEAYRMLDLVADNVAVVEALGERSAVVVGHDWGANIAAHSALLRPDVFRAVGLLSVPYTPPGGPRPSDVFAGLGDAAGPFAGQEFYVSYFQEPGRAEAEIEPDVRGWLAGFYAALSADTMPAPQEPDPHFVAPGGRLRDRFPAAGRLPAWLSEEELDVYAGEFERTGLTGALNRYRNMDRDWEDLAAHEGAPITQPALFLGGALDASTTWLSDAIEAYPTTLPRLSAAHLLDGCGHWLQQERPEETNRLLTEWLAALPG
;
A
#
# COMPACT_ATOMS: atom_id res chain seq x y z
N MET A 1 53.07 79.82 37.12
CA MET A 1 52.84 78.70 37.98
C MET A 1 51.35 78.63 38.23
N PRO A 2 50.58 77.70 37.86
CA PRO A 2 50.65 76.28 38.09
C PRO A 2 50.40 75.46 36.82
N GLN A 3 50.54 74.13 36.95
CA GLN A 3 50.54 73.11 35.92
C GLN A 3 49.17 72.80 35.28
N PRO A 4 49.15 72.21 34.07
CA PRO A 4 47.94 71.68 33.47
C PRO A 4 47.77 70.19 33.78
N SER A 5 46.51 69.78 34.01
CA SER A 5 46.09 68.44 34.22
C SER A 5 45.88 67.73 32.87
N THR A 6 46.44 66.56 32.74
CA THR A 6 46.24 65.63 31.62
C THR A 6 44.91 64.80 31.78
N SER A 7 44.05 64.82 30.80
CA SER A 7 42.90 63.97 30.70
C SER A 7 43.17 62.85 29.67
N ASP A 8 43.04 61.63 30.12
CA ASP A 8 43.18 60.39 29.37
C ASP A 8 41.88 60.10 28.56
N PRO A 9 41.93 59.65 27.31
CA PRO A 9 40.76 59.28 26.55
C PRO A 9 40.41 57.76 26.73
N ALA A 10 39.21 57.49 27.12
CA ALA A 10 38.66 56.13 27.25
C ALA A 10 38.53 55.43 25.90
N GLU A 11 39.13 54.23 25.75
CA GLU A 11 38.99 53.31 24.65
C GLU A 11 37.60 52.65 24.67
N ASN A 12 36.83 52.89 23.63
CA ASN A 12 35.55 52.26 23.38
C ASN A 12 35.78 50.92 22.64
N ARG A 13 35.80 49.80 23.37
CA ARG A 13 35.82 48.45 22.76
C ARG A 13 34.41 48.00 22.37
N SER A 14 34.06 48.15 21.09
CA SER A 14 32.88 47.56 20.49
C SER A 14 33.08 46.03 20.30
N GLY A 15 32.43 45.25 21.15
CA GLY A 15 32.37 43.79 21.00
C GLY A 15 31.55 43.41 19.77
N ARG A 16 32.21 42.90 18.72
CA ARG A 16 31.56 42.21 17.60
C ARG A 16 31.18 40.81 18.07
N SER A 17 29.87 40.58 18.33
CA SER A 17 29.27 39.24 18.43
C SER A 17 29.16 38.65 17.02
N GLY A 18 30.02 37.68 16.69
CA GLY A 18 29.91 36.87 15.48
C GLY A 18 28.64 35.98 15.51
N PRO A 19 28.09 35.60 14.34
CA PRO A 19 26.92 34.77 14.29
C PRO A 19 27.22 33.37 14.88
N ARG A 20 26.45 32.97 15.87
CA ARG A 20 26.46 31.61 16.39
C ARG A 20 26.04 30.66 15.25
N SER A 21 26.97 29.83 14.80
CA SER A 21 26.68 28.72 13.89
C SER A 21 25.67 27.81 14.57
N GLY A 22 24.42 27.87 14.10
CA GLY A 22 23.38 26.94 14.52
C GLY A 22 23.81 25.54 14.11
N HIS A 23 24.16 24.71 15.08
CA HIS A 23 24.26 23.26 14.87
C HIS A 23 22.87 22.79 14.48
N ARG A 24 22.67 22.47 13.18
CA ARG A 24 21.56 21.60 12.76
C ARG A 24 21.75 20.28 13.49
N PRO A 25 20.75 19.80 14.21
CA PRO A 25 20.84 18.46 14.81
C PRO A 25 21.13 17.46 13.69
N VAL A 26 22.23 16.74 13.80
CA VAL A 26 22.55 15.62 12.93
C VAL A 26 21.49 14.55 13.24
N SER A 27 20.63 14.26 12.27
CA SER A 27 19.66 13.18 12.39
C SER A 27 20.41 11.90 12.79
N PRO A 28 19.93 11.14 13.76
CA PRO A 28 20.56 9.88 14.12
C PRO A 28 20.63 8.97 12.85
N PRO A 29 21.67 8.14 12.73
CA PRO A 29 21.80 7.25 11.59
C PRO A 29 20.53 6.41 11.47
N ALA A 30 19.97 6.31 10.25
CA ALA A 30 18.76 5.54 9.98
C ALA A 30 18.91 4.14 10.58
N SER A 31 18.01 3.75 11.47
CA SER A 31 17.99 2.43 12.05
C SER A 31 17.88 1.38 10.91
N ARG A 32 18.60 0.28 11.04
CA ARG A 32 18.48 -0.81 10.04
C ARG A 32 17.11 -1.47 10.17
N PRO A 33 16.51 -1.93 9.05
CA PRO A 33 15.28 -2.71 9.10
C PRO A 33 15.49 -4.01 9.87
N VAL A 34 14.53 -4.37 10.72
CA VAL A 34 14.55 -5.57 11.57
C VAL A 34 13.40 -6.48 11.18
N HIS A 35 13.70 -7.73 10.85
CA HIS A 35 12.71 -8.75 10.55
C HIS A 35 12.22 -9.43 11.82
N ARG A 36 10.91 -9.62 11.95
CA ARG A 36 10.29 -10.34 13.08
C ARG A 36 9.18 -11.26 12.60
N LEU A 37 8.89 -12.26 13.43
CA LEU A 37 7.71 -13.09 13.33
C LEU A 37 6.89 -12.90 14.61
N VAL A 38 5.64 -12.50 14.45
CA VAL A 38 4.72 -12.28 15.58
C VAL A 38 3.55 -13.25 15.51
N PRO A 39 2.97 -13.66 16.64
CA PRO A 39 1.78 -14.51 16.66
C PRO A 39 0.59 -13.83 15.98
N SER A 40 -0.25 -14.61 15.32
CA SER A 40 -1.54 -14.20 14.77
C SER A 40 -2.54 -15.35 14.83
N PRO A 41 -3.84 -15.10 14.57
CA PRO A 41 -4.85 -16.17 14.55
C PRO A 41 -4.54 -17.31 13.58
N ALA A 42 -3.90 -17.01 12.44
CA ALA A 42 -3.47 -18.02 11.46
C ALA A 42 -2.11 -18.69 11.79
N GLY A 43 -1.52 -18.36 12.92
CA GLY A 43 -0.21 -18.85 13.37
C GLY A 43 0.81 -17.73 13.54
N ARG A 44 1.31 -17.12 12.48
CA ARG A 44 2.29 -16.02 12.56
C ARG A 44 2.19 -15.06 11.39
N VAL A 45 2.54 -13.80 11.65
CA VAL A 45 2.78 -12.76 10.63
C VAL A 45 4.25 -12.40 10.64
N HIS A 46 4.88 -12.37 9.46
CA HIS A 46 6.19 -11.78 9.27
C HIS A 46 6.04 -10.28 9.05
N LEU A 47 6.95 -9.53 9.63
CA LEU A 47 7.01 -8.09 9.47
C LEU A 47 8.45 -7.60 9.42
N VAL A 48 8.62 -6.42 8.84
CA VAL A 48 9.88 -5.67 8.84
C VAL A 48 9.61 -4.31 9.46
N GLU A 49 10.34 -3.99 10.53
CA GLU A 49 10.19 -2.72 11.24
C GLU A 49 11.43 -1.84 11.12
N GLN A 50 11.21 -0.53 11.08
CA GLN A 50 12.27 0.48 11.09
C GLN A 50 11.81 1.75 11.82
N GLY A 51 12.72 2.36 12.57
CA GLY A 51 12.42 3.59 13.31
C GLY A 51 11.84 3.35 14.70
N SER A 52 11.36 4.43 15.30
CA SER A 52 10.73 4.48 16.62
C SER A 52 9.75 5.65 16.66
N GLY A 53 8.77 5.61 17.58
CA GLY A 53 7.72 6.61 17.70
C GLY A 53 6.33 6.02 17.41
N PRO A 54 5.33 6.83 17.03
CA PRO A 54 3.99 6.33 16.73
C PRO A 54 3.99 5.27 15.63
N LEU A 55 3.23 4.18 15.83
CA LEU A 55 3.18 3.05 14.91
C LEU A 55 2.44 3.39 13.62
N VAL A 56 3.08 3.09 12.48
CA VAL A 56 2.47 3.09 11.14
C VAL A 56 2.60 1.68 10.57
N LEU A 57 1.46 1.01 10.40
CA LEU A 57 1.36 -0.32 9.82
C LEU A 57 1.15 -0.22 8.31
N LEU A 58 2.00 -0.86 7.52
CA LEU A 58 2.01 -0.83 6.06
C LEU A 58 1.59 -2.20 5.53
N VAL A 59 0.49 -2.24 4.75
CA VAL A 59 -0.15 -3.46 4.26
C VAL A 59 -0.10 -3.48 2.73
N HIS A 60 0.61 -4.45 2.16
CA HIS A 60 0.76 -4.60 0.70
C HIS A 60 -0.44 -5.31 0.07
N GLY A 61 -0.49 -5.28 -1.27
CA GLY A 61 -1.49 -5.97 -2.07
C GLY A 61 -0.97 -7.16 -2.86
N PHE A 62 -1.58 -7.41 -4.01
CA PHE A 62 -1.26 -8.52 -4.91
C PHE A 62 -0.53 -8.00 -6.16
N PRO A 63 0.47 -8.70 -6.65
CA PRO A 63 1.26 -9.78 -6.05
C PRO A 63 2.55 -9.22 -5.41
N GLU A 64 2.45 -8.71 -4.22
CA GLU A 64 3.52 -7.98 -3.53
C GLU A 64 4.03 -8.73 -2.27
N SER A 65 4.81 -8.04 -1.44
CA SER A 65 5.26 -8.44 -0.10
C SER A 65 5.60 -7.18 0.72
N TRP A 66 6.09 -7.35 1.95
CA TRP A 66 6.65 -6.23 2.73
C TRP A 66 7.65 -5.39 1.92
N TYR A 67 8.30 -5.98 0.92
CA TYR A 67 9.35 -5.34 0.12
C TYR A 67 8.84 -4.18 -0.74
N SER A 68 7.56 -4.14 -1.04
CA SER A 68 6.91 -3.01 -1.72
C SER A 68 7.04 -1.70 -0.94
N TRP A 69 7.24 -1.80 0.36
CA TRP A 69 7.39 -0.67 1.28
C TRP A 69 8.86 -0.31 1.59
N ARG A 70 9.84 -0.92 0.89
CA ARG A 70 11.28 -0.74 1.13
C ARG A 70 11.74 0.71 1.07
N ARG A 71 11.04 1.56 0.32
CA ARG A 71 11.33 2.99 0.17
C ARG A 71 10.59 3.86 1.19
N GLN A 72 9.46 3.39 1.71
CA GLN A 72 8.65 4.06 2.73
C GLN A 72 9.21 3.83 4.13
N LEU A 73 9.66 2.62 4.44
CA LEU A 73 10.23 2.28 5.75
C LEU A 73 11.30 3.27 6.24
N PRO A 74 12.38 3.56 5.49
CA PRO A 74 13.39 4.51 5.91
C PRO A 74 12.89 5.96 5.96
N ALA A 75 11.96 6.34 5.07
CA ALA A 75 11.43 7.70 5.04
C ALA A 75 10.56 7.99 6.27
N LEU A 76 9.66 7.07 6.62
CA LEU A 76 8.82 7.18 7.81
C LEU A 76 9.65 7.11 9.10
N ALA A 77 10.67 6.24 9.15
CA ALA A 77 11.61 6.17 10.26
C ALA A 77 12.37 7.49 10.47
N ALA A 78 12.82 8.12 9.38
CA ALA A 78 13.49 9.41 9.42
C ALA A 78 12.56 10.56 9.85
N ALA A 79 11.25 10.41 9.59
CA ALA A 79 10.21 11.34 10.03
C ALA A 79 9.76 11.12 11.48
N GLY A 80 10.34 10.14 12.20
CA GLY A 80 10.08 9.91 13.63
C GLY A 80 8.94 8.94 13.90
N PHE A 81 8.60 8.07 12.95
CA PHE A 81 7.60 7.01 13.11
C PHE A 81 8.25 5.63 13.26
N ARG A 82 7.56 4.73 13.94
CA ARG A 82 7.84 3.30 13.91
C ARG A 82 7.09 2.72 12.71
N ALA A 83 7.77 2.57 11.58
CA ALA A 83 7.20 2.00 10.36
C ALA A 83 7.32 0.48 10.39
N VAL A 84 6.22 -0.21 10.12
CA VAL A 84 6.11 -1.67 10.14
C VAL A 84 5.40 -2.14 8.88
N ALA A 85 6.12 -2.84 8.00
CA ALA A 85 5.57 -3.47 6.80
C ALA A 85 5.38 -4.97 7.06
N VAL A 86 4.16 -5.47 6.84
CA VAL A 86 3.83 -6.89 7.03
C VAL A 86 3.92 -7.66 5.71
N ASP A 87 4.18 -8.95 5.78
CA ASP A 87 3.70 -9.88 4.77
C ASP A 87 2.28 -10.28 5.14
N VAL A 88 1.32 -9.97 4.29
CA VAL A 88 -0.08 -10.36 4.49
C VAL A 88 -0.19 -11.89 4.55
N ARG A 89 -1.18 -12.42 5.27
CA ARG A 89 -1.49 -13.87 5.30
C ARG A 89 -1.50 -14.44 3.88
N GLY A 90 -0.79 -15.55 3.66
CA GLY A 90 -0.63 -16.17 2.34
C GLY A 90 0.61 -15.73 1.58
N TYR A 91 1.28 -14.68 2.01
CA TYR A 91 2.44 -14.11 1.34
C TYR A 91 3.73 -14.28 2.15
N GLY A 92 4.84 -14.19 1.46
CA GLY A 92 6.17 -14.08 2.05
C GLY A 92 6.43 -15.13 3.12
N ARG A 93 6.78 -14.68 4.33
CA ARG A 93 7.11 -15.56 5.47
C ARG A 93 5.97 -15.70 6.48
N SER A 94 4.79 -15.13 6.18
CA SER A 94 3.59 -15.27 6.99
C SER A 94 2.94 -16.65 6.82
N SER A 95 2.03 -17.00 7.73
CA SER A 95 1.26 -18.25 7.66
C SER A 95 0.40 -18.32 6.42
N ARG A 96 0.25 -19.54 5.90
CA ARG A 96 -0.49 -19.86 4.67
C ARG A 96 -1.43 -21.04 4.92
N PRO A 97 -2.60 -20.81 5.52
CA PRO A 97 -3.61 -21.86 5.64
C PRO A 97 -4.06 -22.36 4.25
N ASP A 98 -4.35 -23.65 4.14
CA ASP A 98 -4.83 -24.26 2.88
C ASP A 98 -6.27 -23.87 2.56
N ALA A 99 -7.10 -23.66 3.59
CA ALA A 99 -8.52 -23.38 3.44
C ALA A 99 -8.75 -21.97 2.83
N VAL A 100 -9.56 -21.89 1.78
CA VAL A 100 -9.91 -20.63 1.11
C VAL A 100 -10.53 -19.64 2.08
N GLU A 101 -11.45 -20.07 2.92
CA GLU A 101 -12.18 -19.26 3.90
C GLU A 101 -11.28 -18.65 4.99
N ALA A 102 -10.06 -19.13 5.15
CA ALA A 102 -9.08 -18.53 6.08
C ALA A 102 -8.53 -17.18 5.60
N TYR A 103 -8.94 -16.71 4.42
CA TYR A 103 -8.48 -15.44 3.83
C TYR A 103 -9.60 -14.39 3.73
N ARG A 104 -10.63 -14.51 4.56
CA ARG A 104 -11.71 -13.53 4.68
C ARG A 104 -11.17 -12.20 5.21
N MET A 105 -11.87 -11.11 4.88
CA MET A 105 -11.49 -9.77 5.35
C MET A 105 -11.41 -9.68 6.87
N LEU A 106 -12.35 -10.31 7.59
CA LEU A 106 -12.36 -10.34 9.06
C LEU A 106 -11.08 -10.98 9.63
N ASP A 107 -10.59 -12.05 9.00
CA ASP A 107 -9.35 -12.72 9.39
C ASP A 107 -8.11 -11.85 9.16
N LEU A 108 -8.05 -11.13 8.04
CA LEU A 108 -6.94 -10.24 7.72
C LEU A 108 -6.91 -9.01 8.64
N VAL A 109 -8.08 -8.49 8.99
CA VAL A 109 -8.20 -7.44 10.03
C VAL A 109 -7.71 -7.95 11.38
N ALA A 110 -8.08 -9.18 11.77
CA ALA A 110 -7.63 -9.79 13.01
C ALA A 110 -6.09 -9.98 13.04
N ASP A 111 -5.46 -10.31 11.91
CA ASP A 111 -3.99 -10.36 11.83
C ASP A 111 -3.36 -8.98 12.05
N ASN A 112 -3.91 -7.91 11.47
CA ASN A 112 -3.42 -6.55 11.68
C ASN A 112 -3.52 -6.12 13.15
N VAL A 113 -4.63 -6.45 13.81
CA VAL A 113 -4.81 -6.21 15.25
C VAL A 113 -3.76 -6.97 16.06
N ALA A 114 -3.57 -8.26 15.76
CA ALA A 114 -2.58 -9.09 16.44
C ALA A 114 -1.15 -8.56 16.28
N VAL A 115 -0.82 -7.98 15.11
CA VAL A 115 0.48 -7.31 14.90
C VAL A 115 0.63 -6.11 15.83
N VAL A 116 -0.38 -5.23 15.92
CA VAL A 116 -0.34 -4.04 16.80
C VAL A 116 -0.15 -4.46 18.25
N GLU A 117 -0.92 -5.45 18.72
CA GLU A 117 -0.82 -5.98 20.10
C GLU A 117 0.54 -6.64 20.37
N ALA A 118 1.05 -7.46 19.44
CA ALA A 118 2.35 -8.12 19.58
C ALA A 118 3.53 -7.15 19.60
N LEU A 119 3.37 -5.96 19.03
CA LEU A 119 4.34 -4.87 19.08
C LEU A 119 4.27 -4.06 20.39
N GLY A 120 3.30 -4.35 21.26
CA GLY A 120 3.08 -3.66 22.54
C GLY A 120 2.37 -2.32 22.39
N GLU A 121 1.75 -2.06 21.24
CA GLU A 121 1.05 -0.83 20.94
C GLU A 121 -0.45 -0.95 21.21
N ARG A 122 -1.09 0.17 21.53
CA ARG A 122 -2.54 0.24 21.71
C ARG A 122 -3.28 0.68 20.46
N SER A 123 -2.60 1.45 19.61
CA SER A 123 -3.17 1.96 18.37
C SER A 123 -2.10 2.16 17.31
N ALA A 124 -2.54 2.20 16.06
CA ALA A 124 -1.70 2.45 14.90
C ALA A 124 -2.40 3.36 13.88
N VAL A 125 -1.62 3.98 13.01
CA VAL A 125 -2.09 4.38 11.69
C VAL A 125 -1.90 3.20 10.77
N VAL A 126 -2.90 2.84 9.97
CA VAL A 126 -2.80 1.80 8.96
C VAL A 126 -2.76 2.41 7.57
N VAL A 127 -1.81 1.98 6.74
CA VAL A 127 -1.68 2.41 5.35
C VAL A 127 -1.64 1.17 4.48
N GLY A 128 -2.45 1.13 3.44
CA GLY A 128 -2.50 -0.01 2.53
C GLY A 128 -2.42 0.37 1.07
N HIS A 129 -1.92 -0.55 0.25
CA HIS A 129 -1.86 -0.45 -1.20
C HIS A 129 -2.60 -1.62 -1.84
N ASP A 130 -3.36 -1.40 -2.92
CA ASP A 130 -4.14 -2.43 -3.65
C ASP A 130 -5.07 -3.21 -2.71
N TRP A 131 -5.01 -4.54 -2.61
CA TRP A 131 -5.73 -5.31 -1.59
C TRP A 131 -5.40 -4.85 -0.17
N GLY A 132 -4.18 -4.40 0.06
CA GLY A 132 -3.79 -3.80 1.33
C GLY A 132 -4.59 -2.53 1.66
N ALA A 133 -5.01 -1.74 0.66
CA ALA A 133 -5.89 -0.59 0.89
C ALA A 133 -7.28 -1.04 1.37
N ASN A 134 -7.84 -2.09 0.77
CA ASN A 134 -9.08 -2.70 1.25
C ASN A 134 -8.94 -3.23 2.68
N ILE A 135 -7.85 -3.95 2.98
CA ILE A 135 -7.58 -4.47 4.33
C ILE A 135 -7.41 -3.32 5.34
N ALA A 136 -6.71 -2.25 4.97
CA ALA A 136 -6.52 -1.08 5.81
C ALA A 136 -7.86 -0.34 6.07
N ALA A 137 -8.67 -0.16 5.04
CA ALA A 137 -10.00 0.43 5.15
C ALA A 137 -10.89 -0.35 6.12
N HIS A 138 -10.96 -1.67 5.95
CA HIS A 138 -11.77 -2.52 6.85
C HIS A 138 -11.16 -2.64 8.25
N SER A 139 -9.83 -2.56 8.39
CA SER A 139 -9.19 -2.44 9.71
C SER A 139 -9.65 -1.19 10.45
N ALA A 140 -9.68 -0.04 9.78
CA ALA A 140 -10.18 1.21 10.35
C ALA A 140 -11.70 1.14 10.64
N LEU A 141 -12.50 0.59 9.73
CA LEU A 141 -13.94 0.46 9.87
C LEU A 141 -14.33 -0.43 11.06
N LEU A 142 -13.73 -1.62 11.16
CA LEU A 142 -14.12 -2.65 12.12
C LEU A 142 -13.44 -2.51 13.47
N ARG A 143 -12.27 -1.87 13.52
CA ARG A 143 -11.47 -1.70 14.74
C ARG A 143 -11.01 -0.25 14.92
N PRO A 144 -11.99 0.69 15.02
CA PRO A 144 -11.70 2.11 15.26
C PRO A 144 -11.03 2.37 16.62
N ASP A 145 -11.10 1.41 17.54
CA ASP A 145 -10.39 1.39 18.82
C ASP A 145 -8.88 1.16 18.67
N VAL A 146 -8.45 0.50 17.59
CA VAL A 146 -7.04 0.17 17.30
C VAL A 146 -6.47 1.08 16.20
N PHE A 147 -7.22 1.30 15.11
CA PHE A 147 -6.75 2.07 13.96
C PHE A 147 -7.27 3.49 13.99
N ARG A 148 -6.43 4.44 14.44
CA ARG A 148 -6.79 5.84 14.66
C ARG A 148 -6.81 6.71 13.40
N ALA A 149 -6.21 6.25 12.31
CA ALA A 149 -6.19 6.89 11.00
C ALA A 149 -5.87 5.87 9.90
N VAL A 150 -6.28 6.16 8.65
CA VAL A 150 -6.11 5.26 7.50
C VAL A 150 -5.56 5.99 6.27
N GLY A 151 -4.54 5.42 5.64
CA GLY A 151 -4.03 5.83 4.32
C GLY A 151 -4.37 4.76 3.28
N LEU A 152 -4.96 5.18 2.16
CA LEU A 152 -5.39 4.30 1.07
C LEU A 152 -4.62 4.66 -0.19
N LEU A 153 -3.88 3.71 -0.74
CA LEU A 153 -3.06 3.88 -1.92
C LEU A 153 -3.62 3.03 -3.06
N SER A 154 -3.79 3.61 -4.24
CA SER A 154 -4.31 3.00 -5.47
C SER A 154 -5.83 2.76 -5.41
N VAL A 155 -6.29 1.88 -4.53
CA VAL A 155 -7.69 1.43 -4.49
C VAL A 155 -8.51 2.32 -3.55
N PRO A 156 -9.53 3.04 -4.07
CA PRO A 156 -10.43 3.86 -3.26
C PRO A 156 -11.30 3.02 -2.31
N TYR A 157 -11.68 3.62 -1.19
CA TYR A 157 -12.67 3.02 -0.29
C TYR A 157 -14.06 3.02 -0.91
N THR A 158 -14.61 1.83 -1.01
CA THR A 158 -16.03 1.60 -1.30
C THR A 158 -16.66 0.97 -0.06
N PRO A 159 -17.69 1.58 0.56
CA PRO A 159 -18.38 0.98 1.68
C PRO A 159 -18.93 -0.41 1.38
N PRO A 160 -18.99 -1.32 2.36
CA PRO A 160 -19.67 -2.60 2.19
C PRO A 160 -21.10 -2.45 1.69
N GLY A 161 -21.61 -3.44 0.99
CA GLY A 161 -22.96 -3.46 0.40
C GLY A 161 -22.95 -3.41 -1.12
N GLY A 162 -24.07 -2.98 -1.72
CA GLY A 162 -24.25 -2.99 -3.16
C GLY A 162 -24.45 -4.40 -3.74
N PRO A 163 -24.31 -4.55 -5.07
CA PRO A 163 -24.48 -5.85 -5.72
C PRO A 163 -23.36 -6.83 -5.33
N ARG A 164 -23.65 -8.13 -5.44
CA ARG A 164 -22.69 -9.18 -5.11
C ARG A 164 -21.47 -9.11 -6.05
N PRO A 165 -20.23 -9.18 -5.54
CA PRO A 165 -19.03 -9.00 -6.35
C PRO A 165 -18.93 -9.96 -7.55
N SER A 166 -19.23 -11.25 -7.38
CA SER A 166 -19.20 -12.22 -8.47
C SER A 166 -20.15 -11.86 -9.62
N ASP A 167 -21.34 -11.31 -9.31
CA ASP A 167 -22.34 -10.91 -10.32
C ASP A 167 -21.84 -9.67 -11.09
N VAL A 168 -21.21 -8.71 -10.38
CA VAL A 168 -20.62 -7.52 -11.02
C VAL A 168 -19.53 -7.90 -12.01
N PHE A 169 -18.59 -8.74 -11.58
CA PHE A 169 -17.45 -9.11 -12.43
C PHE A 169 -17.82 -10.02 -13.58
N ALA A 170 -18.78 -10.93 -13.40
CA ALA A 170 -19.34 -11.71 -14.49
C ALA A 170 -20.01 -10.80 -15.55
N GLY A 171 -20.77 -9.80 -15.11
CA GLY A 171 -21.45 -8.86 -15.99
C GLY A 171 -20.52 -7.96 -16.83
N LEU A 172 -19.26 -7.76 -16.43
CA LEU A 172 -18.30 -6.97 -17.22
C LEU A 172 -17.98 -7.60 -18.58
N GLY A 173 -17.98 -8.94 -18.66
CA GLY A 173 -17.75 -9.68 -19.91
C GLY A 173 -19.01 -9.90 -20.75
N ASP A 174 -20.19 -9.81 -20.14
CA ASP A 174 -21.48 -10.05 -20.81
C ASP A 174 -22.03 -8.82 -21.55
N ALA A 175 -21.53 -7.63 -21.21
CA ALA A 175 -21.99 -6.40 -21.81
C ALA A 175 -21.68 -6.35 -23.31
N ALA A 176 -22.57 -5.73 -24.11
CA ALA A 176 -22.33 -5.42 -25.52
C ALA A 176 -21.33 -4.23 -25.65
N GLY A 177 -20.17 -4.35 -24.99
CA GLY A 177 -19.14 -3.33 -24.88
C GLY A 177 -17.80 -3.81 -25.45
N PRO A 178 -16.74 -3.03 -25.30
CA PRO A 178 -15.42 -3.36 -25.83
C PRO A 178 -14.82 -4.65 -25.24
N PHE A 179 -15.35 -5.14 -24.14
CA PHE A 179 -14.89 -6.36 -23.44
C PHE A 179 -15.87 -7.53 -23.61
N ALA A 180 -16.87 -7.44 -24.50
CA ALA A 180 -17.84 -8.49 -24.73
C ALA A 180 -17.16 -9.84 -25.04
N GLY A 181 -17.56 -10.87 -24.31
CA GLY A 181 -17.01 -12.22 -24.43
C GLY A 181 -15.62 -12.42 -23.83
N GLN A 182 -15.05 -11.40 -23.15
CA GLN A 182 -13.80 -11.52 -22.40
C GLN A 182 -14.11 -11.72 -20.91
N GLU A 183 -13.16 -12.30 -20.19
CA GLU A 183 -13.29 -12.56 -18.76
C GLU A 183 -12.44 -11.55 -17.97
N PHE A 184 -13.05 -10.89 -17.00
CA PHE A 184 -12.33 -10.00 -16.11
C PHE A 184 -11.37 -10.80 -15.20
N TYR A 185 -10.16 -10.31 -14.96
CA TYR A 185 -9.11 -11.03 -14.24
C TYR A 185 -9.54 -11.53 -12.85
N VAL A 186 -10.42 -10.80 -12.16
CA VAL A 186 -10.95 -11.22 -10.85
C VAL A 186 -11.78 -12.51 -10.99
N SER A 187 -12.58 -12.63 -12.05
CA SER A 187 -13.31 -13.88 -12.36
C SER A 187 -12.35 -15.02 -12.72
N TYR A 188 -11.30 -14.72 -13.50
CA TYR A 188 -10.24 -15.67 -13.85
C TYR A 188 -9.56 -16.27 -12.62
N PHE A 189 -9.39 -15.50 -11.54
CA PHE A 189 -8.75 -15.94 -10.29
C PHE A 189 -9.69 -16.74 -9.36
N GLN A 190 -10.99 -16.82 -9.65
CA GLN A 190 -11.92 -17.53 -8.77
C GLN A 190 -11.73 -19.05 -8.79
N GLU A 191 -11.40 -19.64 -9.94
CA GLU A 191 -11.23 -21.08 -10.08
C GLU A 191 -9.91 -21.54 -9.45
N PRO A 192 -9.94 -22.38 -8.37
CA PRO A 192 -8.71 -22.88 -7.76
C PRO A 192 -7.86 -23.68 -8.74
N GLY A 193 -6.55 -23.40 -8.77
CA GLY A 193 -5.59 -24.07 -9.63
C GLY A 193 -5.44 -23.47 -11.03
N ARG A 194 -6.40 -22.68 -11.53
CA ARG A 194 -6.35 -22.14 -12.89
C ARG A 194 -5.25 -21.11 -13.08
N ALA A 195 -5.24 -20.10 -12.24
CA ALA A 195 -4.21 -19.05 -12.28
C ALA A 195 -2.85 -19.58 -11.79
N GLU A 196 -2.86 -20.47 -10.79
CA GLU A 196 -1.65 -21.15 -10.33
C GLU A 196 -0.97 -21.93 -11.47
N ALA A 197 -1.73 -22.67 -12.28
CA ALA A 197 -1.20 -23.43 -13.42
C ALA A 197 -0.58 -22.53 -14.51
N GLU A 198 -1.05 -21.29 -14.63
CA GLU A 198 -0.45 -20.30 -15.53
C GLU A 198 0.83 -19.68 -14.95
N ILE A 199 0.80 -19.32 -13.65
CA ILE A 199 1.81 -18.46 -13.03
C ILE A 199 3.01 -19.27 -12.54
N GLU A 200 2.77 -20.40 -11.85
CA GLU A 200 3.80 -21.14 -11.11
C GLU A 200 4.89 -21.77 -11.99
N PRO A 201 4.65 -22.15 -13.26
CA PRO A 201 5.73 -22.63 -14.11
C PRO A 201 6.78 -21.57 -14.48
N ASP A 202 6.44 -20.27 -14.39
CA ASP A 202 7.32 -19.15 -14.71
C ASP A 202 6.92 -17.91 -13.90
N VAL A 203 7.05 -18.00 -12.59
CA VAL A 203 6.67 -16.93 -11.63
C VAL A 203 7.37 -15.62 -11.97
N ARG A 204 8.69 -15.68 -12.21
CA ARG A 204 9.50 -14.50 -12.48
C ARG A 204 9.04 -13.77 -13.75
N GLY A 205 8.87 -14.51 -14.85
CA GLY A 205 8.44 -13.94 -16.13
C GLY A 205 7.01 -13.40 -16.05
N TRP A 206 6.13 -14.08 -15.32
CA TRP A 206 4.75 -13.61 -15.09
C TRP A 206 4.74 -12.32 -14.29
N LEU A 207 5.47 -12.24 -13.18
CA LEU A 207 5.57 -11.02 -12.34
C LEU A 207 6.14 -9.84 -13.12
N ALA A 208 7.20 -10.07 -13.93
CA ALA A 208 7.78 -9.03 -14.78
C ALA A 208 6.73 -8.43 -15.73
N GLY A 209 5.93 -9.29 -16.38
CA GLY A 209 4.87 -8.86 -17.28
C GLY A 209 3.73 -8.15 -16.55
N PHE A 210 3.31 -8.67 -15.39
CA PHE A 210 2.24 -8.08 -14.59
C PHE A 210 2.62 -6.70 -14.04
N TYR A 211 3.82 -6.56 -13.49
CA TYR A 211 4.30 -5.26 -13.02
C TYR A 211 4.42 -4.25 -14.18
N ALA A 212 4.92 -4.69 -15.33
CA ALA A 212 5.03 -3.84 -16.52
C ALA A 212 3.65 -3.43 -17.06
N ALA A 213 2.67 -4.33 -17.04
CA ALA A 213 1.33 -4.06 -17.55
C ALA A 213 0.59 -2.94 -16.80
N LEU A 214 0.92 -2.73 -15.52
CA LEU A 214 0.25 -1.75 -14.65
C LEU A 214 1.14 -0.56 -14.24
N SER A 215 2.36 -0.45 -14.81
CA SER A 215 3.28 0.67 -14.57
C SER A 215 3.15 1.74 -15.65
N ALA A 216 3.16 3.01 -15.27
CA ALA A 216 2.93 4.14 -16.16
C ALA A 216 3.88 4.22 -17.37
N ASP A 217 5.13 3.76 -17.21
CA ASP A 217 6.17 3.83 -18.25
C ASP A 217 6.23 2.61 -19.17
N THR A 218 5.48 1.55 -18.86
CA THR A 218 5.52 0.27 -19.60
C THR A 218 4.15 -0.30 -19.94
N MET A 219 3.05 0.23 -19.38
CA MET A 219 1.69 -0.27 -19.63
C MET A 219 1.35 -0.26 -21.13
N PRO A 220 0.45 -1.16 -21.59
CA PRO A 220 -0.04 -1.18 -22.95
C PRO A 220 -0.65 0.16 -23.38
N ALA A 221 -0.49 0.50 -24.66
CA ALA A 221 -1.13 1.68 -25.21
C ALA A 221 -2.67 1.51 -25.21
N PRO A 222 -3.47 2.61 -25.15
CA PRO A 222 -4.93 2.53 -25.06
C PRO A 222 -5.64 1.74 -26.17
N GLN A 223 -4.99 1.58 -27.32
CA GLN A 223 -5.47 0.80 -28.46
C GLN A 223 -5.10 -0.69 -28.39
N GLU A 224 -4.23 -1.08 -27.46
CA GLU A 224 -3.85 -2.47 -27.23
C GLU A 224 -4.88 -3.17 -26.32
N PRO A 225 -4.92 -4.53 -26.32
CA PRO A 225 -5.81 -5.24 -25.44
C PRO A 225 -5.56 -4.91 -23.97
N ASP A 226 -6.64 -4.62 -23.24
CA ASP A 226 -6.60 -4.28 -21.82
C ASP A 226 -6.04 -5.46 -20.99
N PRO A 227 -5.00 -5.25 -20.16
CA PRO A 227 -4.37 -6.31 -19.37
C PRO A 227 -5.27 -6.90 -18.27
N HIS A 228 -6.39 -6.26 -17.97
CA HIS A 228 -7.33 -6.74 -16.95
C HIS A 228 -8.36 -7.75 -17.50
N PHE A 229 -8.38 -7.98 -18.81
CA PHE A 229 -9.34 -8.90 -19.44
C PHE A 229 -8.64 -10.04 -20.17
N VAL A 230 -9.14 -11.26 -19.94
CA VAL A 230 -8.65 -12.49 -20.55
C VAL A 230 -9.53 -12.83 -21.76
N ALA A 231 -8.90 -13.11 -22.91
CA ALA A 231 -9.63 -13.57 -24.10
C ALA A 231 -10.22 -14.97 -23.88
N PRO A 232 -11.31 -15.34 -24.58
CA PRO A 232 -11.86 -16.69 -24.50
C PRO A 232 -10.81 -17.76 -24.75
N GLY A 233 -10.61 -18.67 -23.79
CA GLY A 233 -9.58 -19.73 -23.86
C GLY A 233 -8.14 -19.26 -23.73
N GLY A 234 -7.91 -17.95 -23.48
CA GLY A 234 -6.59 -17.36 -23.29
C GLY A 234 -6.12 -17.43 -21.84
N ARG A 235 -4.97 -16.81 -21.61
CA ARG A 235 -4.35 -16.64 -20.30
C ARG A 235 -4.19 -15.15 -20.02
N LEU A 236 -4.12 -14.76 -18.75
CA LEU A 236 -3.93 -13.37 -18.37
C LEU A 236 -2.61 -12.81 -18.93
N ARG A 237 -1.53 -13.59 -18.85
CA ARG A 237 -0.21 -13.19 -19.37
C ARG A 237 -0.16 -12.90 -20.88
N ASP A 238 -1.11 -13.40 -21.65
CA ASP A 238 -1.18 -13.14 -23.09
C ASP A 238 -1.54 -11.67 -23.40
N ARG A 239 -1.91 -10.89 -22.35
CA ARG A 239 -2.23 -9.46 -22.38
C ARG A 239 -1.09 -8.57 -21.87
N PHE A 240 -0.02 -9.17 -21.35
CA PHE A 240 1.09 -8.38 -20.82
C PHE A 240 1.94 -7.81 -21.97
N PRO A 241 2.64 -6.68 -21.75
CA PRO A 241 3.62 -6.17 -22.71
C PRO A 241 4.65 -7.23 -23.07
N ALA A 242 5.17 -7.16 -24.30
CA ALA A 242 6.20 -8.08 -24.76
C ALA A 242 7.38 -8.13 -23.78
N ALA A 243 7.83 -9.33 -23.45
CA ALA A 243 8.91 -9.57 -22.51
C ALA A 243 10.19 -8.78 -22.89
N GLY A 244 10.79 -8.10 -21.92
CA GLY A 244 12.12 -7.53 -22.07
C GLY A 244 12.34 -6.12 -21.53
N ARG A 245 11.30 -5.41 -21.07
CA ARG A 245 11.47 -4.11 -20.43
C ARG A 245 10.78 -4.11 -19.08
N LEU A 246 11.56 -4.12 -18.00
CA LEU A 246 11.05 -3.84 -16.66
C LEU A 246 10.70 -2.35 -16.53
N PRO A 247 9.70 -2.00 -15.69
CA PRO A 247 9.44 -0.62 -15.33
C PRO A 247 10.67 0.00 -14.65
N ALA A 248 10.86 1.29 -14.83
CA ALA A 248 12.05 2.00 -14.33
C ALA A 248 12.27 1.90 -12.81
N TRP A 249 11.21 1.62 -12.05
CA TRP A 249 11.25 1.47 -10.59
C TRP A 249 11.71 0.07 -10.13
N LEU A 250 11.76 -0.93 -11.03
CA LEU A 250 11.99 -2.35 -10.72
C LEU A 250 13.27 -2.83 -11.38
N SER A 251 14.32 -3.08 -10.60
CA SER A 251 15.54 -3.74 -11.11
C SER A 251 15.37 -5.26 -11.20
N GLU A 252 16.28 -5.93 -11.92
CA GLU A 252 16.31 -7.40 -12.01
C GLU A 252 16.46 -8.04 -10.62
N GLU A 253 17.31 -7.46 -9.75
CA GLU A 253 17.53 -7.95 -8.39
C GLU A 253 16.29 -7.74 -7.51
N GLU A 254 15.56 -6.63 -7.70
CA GLU A 254 14.30 -6.37 -6.98
C GLU A 254 13.20 -7.32 -7.45
N LEU A 255 13.14 -7.63 -8.75
CA LEU A 255 12.24 -8.65 -9.29
C LEU A 255 12.56 -10.04 -8.72
N ASP A 256 13.85 -10.40 -8.58
CA ASP A 256 14.29 -11.67 -7.99
C ASP A 256 13.83 -11.80 -6.52
N VAL A 257 13.75 -10.69 -5.77
CA VAL A 257 13.20 -10.72 -4.40
C VAL A 257 11.72 -11.12 -4.41
N TYR A 258 10.91 -10.52 -5.29
CA TYR A 258 9.48 -10.87 -5.40
C TYR A 258 9.29 -12.30 -5.91
N ALA A 259 9.98 -12.67 -6.98
CA ALA A 259 9.88 -13.99 -7.58
C ALA A 259 10.27 -15.09 -6.58
N GLY A 260 11.38 -14.93 -5.87
CA GLY A 260 11.85 -15.91 -4.89
C GLY A 260 10.88 -16.13 -3.72
N GLU A 261 10.11 -15.11 -3.31
CA GLU A 261 9.07 -15.30 -2.31
C GLU A 261 7.91 -16.15 -2.86
N PHE A 262 7.41 -15.87 -4.07
CA PHE A 262 6.31 -16.63 -4.68
C PHE A 262 6.73 -18.02 -5.17
N GLU A 263 7.94 -18.21 -5.68
CA GLU A 263 8.50 -19.53 -6.01
C GLU A 263 8.53 -20.45 -4.77
N ARG A 264 8.80 -19.88 -3.60
CA ARG A 264 8.81 -20.60 -2.34
C ARG A 264 7.42 -20.85 -1.77
N THR A 265 6.46 -19.91 -1.97
CA THR A 265 5.13 -19.96 -1.34
C THR A 265 4.06 -20.57 -2.23
N GLY A 266 4.22 -20.54 -3.54
CA GLY A 266 3.12 -20.65 -4.48
C GLY A 266 2.23 -19.42 -4.47
N LEU A 267 1.22 -19.40 -5.34
CA LEU A 267 0.28 -18.29 -5.50
C LEU A 267 -1.06 -18.54 -4.80
N THR A 268 -1.38 -19.77 -4.40
CA THR A 268 -2.70 -20.15 -3.86
C THR A 268 -3.11 -19.27 -2.68
N GLY A 269 -2.22 -19.00 -1.72
CA GLY A 269 -2.52 -18.15 -0.58
C GLY A 269 -2.89 -16.72 -0.99
N ALA A 270 -2.15 -16.15 -1.94
CA ALA A 270 -2.43 -14.82 -2.47
C ALA A 270 -3.75 -14.76 -3.25
N LEU A 271 -4.02 -15.77 -4.08
CA LEU A 271 -5.23 -15.89 -4.89
C LEU A 271 -6.49 -16.16 -4.04
N ASN A 272 -6.34 -16.82 -2.89
CA ASN A 272 -7.45 -17.07 -1.97
C ASN A 272 -8.08 -15.77 -1.45
N ARG A 273 -7.36 -14.63 -1.45
CA ARG A 273 -7.96 -13.33 -1.14
C ARG A 273 -9.11 -13.01 -2.12
N TYR A 274 -8.89 -13.18 -3.42
CA TYR A 274 -9.90 -12.96 -4.46
C TYR A 274 -11.09 -13.91 -4.32
N ARG A 275 -10.87 -15.15 -3.91
CA ARG A 275 -11.88 -16.20 -3.74
C ARG A 275 -12.81 -16.01 -2.54
N ASN A 276 -12.57 -14.95 -1.74
CA ASN A 276 -13.41 -14.62 -0.58
C ASN A 276 -14.29 -13.39 -0.77
N MET A 277 -14.31 -12.75 -1.93
CA MET A 277 -15.03 -11.49 -2.13
C MET A 277 -16.52 -11.60 -1.81
N ASP A 278 -17.18 -12.68 -2.23
CA ASP A 278 -18.60 -12.90 -1.94
C ASP A 278 -18.85 -13.21 -0.45
N ARG A 279 -17.92 -13.97 0.19
CA ARG A 279 -18.02 -14.21 1.63
C ARG A 279 -17.81 -12.94 2.45
N ASP A 280 -16.89 -12.08 2.01
CA ASP A 280 -16.69 -10.77 2.65
C ASP A 280 -17.91 -9.87 2.48
N TRP A 281 -18.57 -9.91 1.31
CA TRP A 281 -19.81 -9.19 1.09
C TRP A 281 -20.91 -9.66 2.06
N GLU A 282 -21.03 -10.97 2.31
CA GLU A 282 -21.95 -11.55 3.30
C GLU A 282 -21.52 -11.17 4.73
N ASP A 283 -20.24 -11.33 5.10
CA ASP A 283 -19.71 -11.08 6.45
C ASP A 283 -19.84 -9.59 6.84
N LEU A 284 -19.74 -8.70 5.86
CA LEU A 284 -19.76 -7.25 6.06
C LEU A 284 -21.16 -6.61 5.88
N ALA A 285 -22.19 -7.39 5.63
CA ALA A 285 -23.56 -6.91 5.38
C ALA A 285 -24.09 -5.98 6.49
N ALA A 286 -23.71 -6.22 7.76
CA ALA A 286 -24.09 -5.35 8.89
C ALA A 286 -23.43 -3.95 8.82
N HIS A 287 -22.46 -3.74 7.96
CA HIS A 287 -21.76 -2.48 7.74
C HIS A 287 -22.10 -1.83 6.38
N GLU A 288 -23.22 -2.20 5.77
CA GLU A 288 -23.66 -1.62 4.50
C GLU A 288 -23.68 -0.09 4.55
N GLY A 289 -23.02 0.55 3.58
CA GLY A 289 -22.95 2.01 3.49
C GLY A 289 -22.14 2.71 4.59
N ALA A 290 -21.49 1.96 5.49
CA ALA A 290 -20.82 2.54 6.64
C ALA A 290 -19.61 3.40 6.25
N PRO A 291 -19.51 4.66 6.78
CA PRO A 291 -18.36 5.51 6.56
C PRO A 291 -17.18 5.14 7.48
N ILE A 292 -15.96 5.43 7.04
CA ILE A 292 -14.78 5.43 7.91
C ILE A 292 -14.65 6.84 8.51
N THR A 293 -14.78 6.94 9.83
CA THR A 293 -14.85 8.24 10.55
C THR A 293 -13.51 8.73 11.09
N GLN A 294 -12.44 7.96 10.93
CA GLN A 294 -11.09 8.37 11.29
C GLN A 294 -10.51 9.35 10.26
N PRO A 295 -9.47 10.13 10.62
CA PRO A 295 -8.66 10.85 9.63
C PRO A 295 -8.18 9.92 8.52
N ALA A 296 -8.36 10.34 7.27
CA ALA A 296 -8.02 9.53 6.11
C ALA A 296 -7.15 10.30 5.11
N LEU A 297 -6.34 9.58 4.34
CA LEU A 297 -5.61 10.06 3.18
C LEU A 297 -5.89 9.10 2.02
N PHE A 298 -6.08 9.65 0.80
CA PHE A 298 -6.11 8.86 -0.42
C PHE A 298 -5.01 9.32 -1.38
N LEU A 299 -4.26 8.37 -1.93
CA LEU A 299 -3.28 8.60 -2.99
C LEU A 299 -3.57 7.63 -4.14
N GLY A 300 -3.81 8.13 -5.35
CA GLY A 300 -4.02 7.31 -6.56
C GLY A 300 -3.04 7.66 -7.66
N GLY A 301 -2.75 6.73 -8.56
CA GLY A 301 -2.09 7.01 -9.82
C GLY A 301 -3.10 7.53 -10.84
N ALA A 302 -2.78 8.61 -11.57
CA ALA A 302 -3.69 9.14 -12.59
C ALA A 302 -3.89 8.17 -13.79
N LEU A 303 -2.98 7.22 -13.96
CA LEU A 303 -3.04 6.16 -14.98
C LEU A 303 -3.41 4.79 -14.40
N ASP A 304 -3.72 4.72 -13.10
CA ASP A 304 -4.13 3.48 -12.45
C ASP A 304 -5.61 3.17 -12.78
N ALA A 305 -5.84 1.98 -13.30
CA ALA A 305 -7.18 1.49 -13.62
C ALA A 305 -8.10 1.47 -12.40
N SER A 306 -7.60 1.06 -11.23
CA SER A 306 -8.36 1.05 -9.97
C SER A 306 -8.87 2.44 -9.59
N THR A 307 -8.03 3.46 -9.75
CA THR A 307 -8.40 4.86 -9.51
C THR A 307 -9.44 5.35 -10.51
N THR A 308 -9.27 4.99 -11.80
CA THR A 308 -10.16 5.44 -12.88
C THR A 308 -11.53 4.76 -12.81
N TRP A 309 -11.57 3.45 -12.61
CA TRP A 309 -12.82 2.68 -12.56
C TRP A 309 -13.65 2.97 -11.32
N LEU A 310 -12.99 3.35 -10.23
CA LEU A 310 -13.64 3.67 -8.96
C LEU A 310 -13.70 5.19 -8.70
N SER A 311 -13.70 6.01 -9.75
CA SER A 311 -13.82 7.46 -9.63
C SER A 311 -15.05 7.91 -8.84
N ASP A 312 -16.19 7.23 -9.02
CA ASP A 312 -17.43 7.50 -8.28
C ASP A 312 -17.23 7.30 -6.75
N ALA A 313 -16.41 6.33 -6.35
CA ALA A 313 -16.08 6.14 -4.94
C ALA A 313 -15.25 7.30 -4.38
N ILE A 314 -14.34 7.88 -5.19
CA ILE A 314 -13.58 9.08 -4.81
C ILE A 314 -14.50 10.29 -4.69
N GLU A 315 -15.44 10.47 -5.62
CA GLU A 315 -16.46 11.53 -5.56
C GLU A 315 -17.37 11.41 -4.33
N ALA A 316 -17.60 10.17 -3.86
CA ALA A 316 -18.39 9.89 -2.66
C ALA A 316 -17.65 10.13 -1.32
N TYR A 317 -16.36 10.46 -1.32
CA TYR A 317 -15.56 10.65 -0.10
C TYR A 317 -16.12 11.67 0.89
N PRO A 318 -16.82 12.76 0.49
CA PRO A 318 -17.46 13.64 1.48
C PRO A 318 -18.41 12.93 2.44
N THR A 319 -18.98 11.79 2.02
CA THR A 319 -19.89 10.97 2.83
C THR A 319 -19.23 9.71 3.39
N THR A 320 -18.36 9.07 2.61
CA THR A 320 -17.76 7.77 2.98
C THR A 320 -16.47 7.91 3.80
N LEU A 321 -15.75 9.03 3.64
CA LEU A 321 -14.56 9.43 4.41
C LEU A 321 -14.73 10.88 4.93
N PRO A 322 -15.68 11.16 5.85
CA PRO A 322 -16.00 12.53 6.25
C PRO A 322 -14.84 13.30 6.92
N ARG A 323 -13.77 12.62 7.28
CA ARG A 323 -12.53 13.22 7.80
C ARG A 323 -11.34 12.99 6.87
N LEU A 324 -11.60 12.91 5.56
CA LEU A 324 -10.54 12.89 4.56
C LEU A 324 -9.70 14.17 4.65
N SER A 325 -8.40 14.01 4.87
CA SER A 325 -7.46 15.15 4.92
C SER A 325 -7.12 15.65 3.52
N ALA A 326 -6.91 14.73 2.58
CA ALA A 326 -6.63 15.01 1.19
C ALA A 326 -6.85 13.77 0.31
N ALA A 327 -7.18 14.00 -0.95
CA ALA A 327 -7.09 13.01 -2.03
C ALA A 327 -6.15 13.57 -3.12
N HIS A 328 -5.13 12.82 -3.47
CA HIS A 328 -4.16 13.21 -4.49
C HIS A 328 -4.13 12.16 -5.60
N LEU A 329 -4.18 12.61 -6.84
CA LEU A 329 -3.91 11.80 -8.02
C LEU A 329 -2.54 12.21 -8.56
N LEU A 330 -1.59 11.25 -8.59
CA LEU A 330 -0.23 11.48 -9.03
C LEU A 330 -0.14 11.40 -10.55
N ASP A 331 0.20 12.50 -11.19
CA ASP A 331 0.34 12.57 -12.64
C ASP A 331 1.44 11.64 -13.17
N GLY A 332 1.16 10.96 -14.29
CA GLY A 332 2.09 10.03 -14.92
C GLY A 332 2.53 8.90 -14.00
N CYS A 333 1.63 8.43 -13.14
CA CYS A 333 1.81 7.35 -12.20
C CYS A 333 0.76 6.27 -12.46
N GLY A 334 1.18 5.02 -12.48
CA GLY A 334 0.34 3.84 -12.61
C GLY A 334 -0.08 3.29 -11.24
N HIS A 335 -0.24 1.96 -11.21
CA HIS A 335 -0.74 1.24 -10.04
C HIS A 335 0.23 1.21 -8.86
N TRP A 336 1.54 1.12 -9.13
CA TRP A 336 2.57 0.88 -8.11
C TRP A 336 3.11 2.19 -7.51
N LEU A 337 2.23 3.13 -7.15
CA LEU A 337 2.59 4.52 -6.83
C LEU A 337 3.66 4.67 -5.75
N GLN A 338 3.70 3.81 -4.72
CA GLN A 338 4.72 3.84 -3.66
C GLN A 338 6.11 3.41 -4.18
N GLN A 339 6.15 2.78 -5.35
CA GLN A 339 7.36 2.32 -6.03
C GLN A 339 7.70 3.18 -7.27
N GLU A 340 6.69 3.63 -8.02
CA GLU A 340 6.86 4.50 -9.20
C GLU A 340 7.22 5.95 -8.82
N ARG A 341 6.63 6.46 -7.72
CA ARG A 341 6.77 7.84 -7.22
C ARG A 341 7.12 7.86 -5.75
N PRO A 342 8.22 7.19 -5.31
CA PRO A 342 8.52 7.01 -3.90
C PRO A 342 8.74 8.31 -3.15
N GLU A 343 9.43 9.31 -3.74
CA GLU A 343 9.71 10.58 -3.10
C GLU A 343 8.43 11.37 -2.84
N GLU A 344 7.53 11.42 -3.82
CA GLU A 344 6.26 12.15 -3.71
C GLU A 344 5.32 11.45 -2.74
N THR A 345 5.19 10.13 -2.84
CA THR A 345 4.41 9.30 -1.91
C THR A 345 4.91 9.48 -0.47
N ASN A 346 6.23 9.43 -0.26
CA ASN A 346 6.84 9.62 1.06
C ASN A 346 6.56 11.01 1.62
N ARG A 347 6.68 12.05 0.80
CA ARG A 347 6.39 13.43 1.21
C ARG A 347 4.93 13.55 1.65
N LEU A 348 3.97 13.12 0.83
CA LEU A 348 2.54 13.21 1.14
C LEU A 348 2.16 12.40 2.39
N LEU A 349 2.69 11.19 2.53
CA LEU A 349 2.47 10.36 3.72
C LEU A 349 3.04 11.02 4.98
N THR A 350 4.26 11.53 4.95
CA THR A 350 4.91 12.14 6.13
C THR A 350 4.26 13.45 6.53
N GLU A 351 3.86 14.29 5.57
CA GLU A 351 3.12 15.53 5.82
C GLU A 351 1.76 15.24 6.47
N TRP A 352 1.02 14.27 5.94
CA TRP A 352 -0.26 13.86 6.53
C TRP A 352 -0.10 13.28 7.93
N LEU A 353 0.84 12.35 8.13
CA LEU A 353 1.08 11.73 9.43
C LEU A 353 1.48 12.74 10.50
N ALA A 354 2.29 13.75 10.14
CA ALA A 354 2.70 14.82 11.05
C ALA A 354 1.54 15.76 11.44
N ALA A 355 0.49 15.83 10.62
CA ALA A 355 -0.70 16.65 10.89
C ALA A 355 -1.76 15.90 11.71
N LEU A 356 -1.62 14.59 11.93
CA LEU A 356 -2.56 13.81 12.72
C LEU A 356 -2.51 14.22 14.20
N PRO A 357 -3.65 14.26 14.89
CA PRO A 357 -3.66 14.45 16.34
C PRO A 357 -2.89 13.32 17.03
N GLY A 358 -2.15 13.67 18.07
CA GLY A 358 -1.33 12.75 18.86
C GLY A 358 -2.14 11.69 19.61
#